data_a5abed36a14702f0c4c0c356bf9108ed
#
_entry.id   a5abed36a14702f0c4c0c356bf9108ed
#
_cell.length_a   1.000
_cell.length_b   1.000
_cell.length_c   1.000
_cell.angle_alpha   90.00
_cell.angle_beta   90.00
_cell.angle_gamma   90.00
#
_symmetry.space_group_name_H-M   'P 1'
#
loop_
_entity.id
_entity.type
_entity.pdbx_description
1 polymer ?
#
loop_
_entity_poly.entity_id
_entity_poly.type
_entity_poly.pdbx_seq_one_letter_code
_entity_poly.pdbx_strand_id
1 'polypeptide(L)'
;MKNILILFSILLLGGLVITANAQSTPDHVVINEIDINPPGDDAKSITEWVELYNPTSSKIDIGGWQIASTTILKKTMIIPYGTFIEPGKFLTFSHQSLWFTDTNESVELKDETGVVVDKTPLLSDMKNDFSSWQRTSDGYDLDNTDDWKFVI
;
A
#
# COMPACT_ATOMS: atom_id res chain seq x y z
N MET A 1 3.73 -76.45 21.22
CA MET A 1 4.37 -75.10 21.31
C MET A 1 3.68 -74.16 20.33
N LYS A 2 2.90 -73.19 20.83
CA LYS A 2 2.14 -72.28 19.97
C LYS A 2 2.95 -71.01 19.84
N ASN A 3 3.41 -70.68 18.61
CA ASN A 3 4.10 -69.39 18.33
C ASN A 3 3.04 -68.29 18.22
N ILE A 4 3.13 -67.29 19.11
CA ILE A 4 2.32 -66.09 19.06
C ILE A 4 3.10 -65.07 18.24
N LEU A 5 2.56 -64.70 17.08
CA LEU A 5 3.07 -63.62 16.21
C LEU A 5 2.47 -62.30 16.70
N ILE A 6 3.31 -61.45 17.29
CA ILE A 6 2.88 -60.10 17.70
C ILE A 6 3.13 -59.17 16.50
N LEU A 7 2.03 -58.71 15.87
CA LEU A 7 2.09 -57.62 14.87
C LEU A 7 2.20 -56.28 15.56
N PHE A 8 3.34 -55.63 15.42
CA PHE A 8 3.48 -54.21 15.79
C PHE A 8 2.91 -53.34 14.66
N SER A 9 1.77 -52.70 14.93
CA SER A 9 1.20 -51.70 14.06
C SER A 9 1.88 -50.34 14.35
N ILE A 10 2.75 -49.89 13.44
CA ILE A 10 3.34 -48.55 13.51
C ILE A 10 2.32 -47.56 12.95
N LEU A 11 1.68 -46.80 13.82
CA LEU A 11 0.81 -45.68 13.48
C LEU A 11 1.69 -44.48 13.08
N LEU A 12 1.83 -44.23 11.78
CA LEU A 12 2.54 -43.08 11.26
C LEU A 12 1.62 -41.87 11.42
N LEU A 13 1.78 -41.08 12.48
CA LEU A 13 1.15 -39.74 12.59
C LEU A 13 1.84 -38.80 11.61
N GLY A 14 1.26 -38.61 10.41
CA GLY A 14 1.63 -37.57 9.49
C GLY A 14 1.27 -36.20 10.08
N GLY A 15 2.23 -35.56 10.69
CA GLY A 15 2.07 -34.16 11.14
C GLY A 15 1.88 -33.25 9.91
N LEU A 16 0.71 -32.61 9.78
CA LEU A 16 0.48 -31.55 8.81
C LEU A 16 1.32 -30.33 9.25
N VAL A 17 2.44 -30.12 8.59
CA VAL A 17 3.24 -28.89 8.79
C VAL A 17 2.50 -27.77 8.06
N ILE A 18 1.73 -26.97 8.80
CA ILE A 18 1.20 -25.70 8.29
C ILE A 18 2.36 -24.71 8.36
N THR A 19 3.01 -24.47 7.24
CA THR A 19 3.91 -23.34 7.08
C THR A 19 3.05 -22.09 7.00
N ALA A 20 2.90 -21.38 8.11
CA ALA A 20 2.42 -20.01 8.06
C ALA A 20 3.48 -19.19 7.30
N ASN A 21 3.15 -18.74 6.09
CA ASN A 21 3.93 -17.69 5.44
C ASN A 21 3.81 -16.47 6.32
N ALA A 22 4.85 -16.16 7.06
CA ALA A 22 4.96 -14.87 7.75
C ALA A 22 5.06 -13.82 6.65
N GLN A 23 4.00 -13.05 6.49
CA GLN A 23 3.97 -11.90 5.62
C GLN A 23 5.01 -10.90 6.14
N SER A 24 5.99 -10.56 5.33
CA SER A 24 6.98 -9.56 5.72
C SER A 24 6.30 -8.18 5.73
N THR A 25 6.30 -7.53 6.88
CA THR A 25 5.93 -6.12 6.96
C THR A 25 7.01 -5.32 6.23
N PRO A 26 6.65 -4.37 5.35
CA PRO A 26 7.63 -3.49 4.72
C PRO A 26 8.49 -2.76 5.75
N ASP A 27 9.73 -2.51 5.42
CA ASP A 27 10.69 -1.78 6.26
C ASP A 27 10.72 -0.26 5.96
N HIS A 28 9.74 0.21 5.20
CA HIS A 28 9.60 1.60 4.72
C HIS A 28 8.15 2.09 4.80
N VAL A 29 7.95 3.39 4.61
CA VAL A 29 6.63 4.02 4.47
C VAL A 29 6.02 3.62 3.13
N VAL A 30 4.73 3.26 3.14
CA VAL A 30 4.01 2.84 1.94
C VAL A 30 2.85 3.79 1.62
N ILE A 31 2.45 3.85 0.35
CA ILE A 31 1.16 4.39 -0.09
C ILE A 31 0.11 3.37 0.32
N ASN A 32 -0.79 3.73 1.23
CA ASN A 32 -1.77 2.82 1.81
C ASN A 32 -3.15 2.93 1.16
N GLU A 33 -3.54 4.16 0.79
CA GLU A 33 -4.82 4.45 0.16
C GLU A 33 -4.69 5.65 -0.78
N ILE A 34 -5.48 5.66 -1.84
CA ILE A 34 -5.52 6.75 -2.81
C ILE A 34 -6.92 6.90 -3.40
N ASP A 35 -7.40 8.13 -3.46
CA ASP A 35 -8.61 8.50 -4.18
C ASP A 35 -8.21 9.44 -5.33
N ILE A 36 -8.34 8.92 -6.55
CA ILE A 36 -7.93 9.62 -7.78
C ILE A 36 -9.09 10.31 -8.48
N ASN A 37 -10.35 10.12 -8.02
CA ASN A 37 -11.54 10.74 -8.59
C ASN A 37 -12.65 10.92 -7.53
N PRO A 38 -12.36 11.62 -6.41
CA PRO A 38 -13.35 11.88 -5.37
C PRO A 38 -14.46 12.81 -5.87
N PRO A 39 -15.63 12.83 -5.18
CA PRO A 39 -16.75 13.65 -5.60
C PRO A 39 -16.38 15.12 -5.68
N GLY A 40 -16.49 15.72 -6.87
CA GLY A 40 -16.19 17.14 -7.04
C GLY A 40 -15.75 17.50 -8.45
N ASP A 41 -15.11 18.65 -8.57
CA ASP A 41 -14.44 19.12 -9.78
C ASP A 41 -12.95 19.28 -9.46
N ASP A 42 -12.16 18.29 -9.82
CA ASP A 42 -10.73 18.18 -9.49
C ASP A 42 -9.91 19.34 -10.05
N ALA A 43 -10.42 20.01 -11.10
CA ALA A 43 -9.81 21.20 -11.65
C ALA A 43 -10.03 22.46 -10.77
N LYS A 44 -10.98 22.42 -9.84
CA LYS A 44 -11.42 23.59 -9.04
C LYS A 44 -11.31 23.42 -7.54
N SER A 45 -11.19 22.21 -7.04
CA SER A 45 -11.19 21.92 -5.61
C SER A 45 -10.03 20.98 -5.22
N ILE A 46 -9.67 21.01 -3.94
CA ILE A 46 -8.73 20.05 -3.36
C ILE A 46 -9.54 18.82 -3.03
N THR A 47 -9.51 17.82 -3.88
CA THR A 47 -10.32 16.62 -3.73
C THR A 47 -9.48 15.35 -3.73
N GLU A 48 -8.60 15.17 -4.71
CA GLU A 48 -7.72 14.00 -4.82
C GLU A 48 -6.73 13.92 -3.66
N TRP A 49 -6.52 12.72 -3.14
CA TRP A 49 -5.66 12.55 -1.98
C TRP A 49 -4.93 11.20 -1.97
N VAL A 50 -3.83 11.16 -1.23
CA VAL A 50 -3.00 9.98 -0.97
C VAL A 50 -2.80 9.86 0.53
N GLU A 51 -2.97 8.67 1.06
CA GLU A 51 -2.64 8.32 2.43
C GLU A 51 -1.36 7.48 2.45
N LEU A 52 -0.41 7.90 3.28
CA LEU A 52 0.81 7.17 3.60
C LEU A 52 0.66 6.49 4.94
N TYR A 53 1.23 5.31 5.07
CA TYR A 53 1.29 4.53 6.30
C TYR A 53 2.72 4.15 6.65
N ASN A 54 3.07 4.22 7.94
CA ASN A 54 4.35 3.75 8.46
C ASN A 54 4.18 2.40 9.16
N PRO A 55 4.44 1.28 8.48
CA PRO A 55 4.35 -0.06 9.08
C PRO A 55 5.53 -0.39 10.00
N THR A 56 6.57 0.44 10.03
CA THR A 56 7.80 0.18 10.79
C THR A 56 7.63 0.46 12.29
N SER A 57 8.58 0.02 13.08
CA SER A 57 8.64 0.31 14.51
C SER A 57 9.31 1.64 14.86
N SER A 58 9.73 2.42 13.86
CA SER A 58 10.48 3.66 14.04
C SER A 58 9.71 4.85 13.47
N LYS A 59 9.85 6.01 14.11
CA LYS A 59 9.45 7.30 13.56
C LYS A 59 10.31 7.61 12.34
N ILE A 60 9.69 7.97 11.21
CA ILE A 60 10.38 8.28 9.96
C ILE A 60 10.17 9.76 9.61
N ASP A 61 11.26 10.46 9.29
CA ASP A 61 11.20 11.78 8.68
C ASP A 61 10.93 11.63 7.19
N ILE A 62 9.79 12.16 6.75
CA ILE A 62 9.38 12.18 5.34
C ILE A 62 9.38 13.59 4.75
N GLY A 63 9.97 14.56 5.48
CA GLY A 63 10.12 15.93 4.99
C GLY A 63 11.00 15.98 3.73
N GLY A 64 10.52 16.67 2.70
CA GLY A 64 11.20 16.71 1.40
C GLY A 64 10.91 15.53 0.47
N TRP A 65 10.22 14.49 0.96
CA TRP A 65 9.78 13.39 0.10
C TRP A 65 8.77 13.89 -0.93
N GLN A 66 8.56 13.10 -1.97
CA GLN A 66 7.75 13.47 -3.12
C GLN A 66 6.66 12.43 -3.37
N ILE A 67 5.43 12.92 -3.59
CA ILE A 67 4.32 12.10 -4.10
C ILE A 67 4.10 12.55 -5.54
N ALA A 68 4.32 11.66 -6.50
CA ALA A 68 4.37 12.00 -7.91
C ALA A 68 3.42 11.16 -8.77
N SER A 69 2.54 11.80 -9.54
CA SER A 69 1.86 11.18 -10.68
C SER A 69 2.90 10.80 -11.75
N THR A 70 2.86 9.58 -12.25
CA THR A 70 3.84 9.10 -13.23
C THR A 70 3.32 9.11 -14.67
N THR A 71 2.03 9.37 -14.86
CA THR A 71 1.36 9.26 -16.14
C THR A 71 1.31 10.59 -16.92
N ILE A 72 0.16 11.01 -17.39
CA ILE A 72 0.04 12.14 -18.33
C ILE A 72 0.35 13.47 -17.63
N LEU A 73 -0.15 13.68 -16.42
CA LEU A 73 -0.05 14.97 -15.72
C LEU A 73 1.35 15.23 -15.15
N LYS A 74 2.04 14.17 -14.72
CA LYS A 74 3.41 14.22 -14.13
C LYS A 74 3.55 15.28 -13.04
N LYS A 75 2.52 15.45 -12.23
CA LYS A 75 2.52 16.41 -11.13
C LYS A 75 3.16 15.80 -9.88
N THR A 76 3.93 16.60 -9.20
CA THR A 76 4.64 16.20 -7.99
C THR A 76 4.31 17.15 -6.86
N MET A 77 3.95 16.59 -5.71
CA MET A 77 3.86 17.28 -4.43
C MET A 77 5.12 16.98 -3.61
N ILE A 78 5.72 18.01 -3.06
CA ILE A 78 6.82 17.88 -2.10
C ILE A 78 6.23 17.96 -0.69
N ILE A 79 6.49 16.95 0.13
CA ILE A 79 6.06 16.92 1.53
C ILE A 79 6.86 17.99 2.31
N PRO A 80 6.20 18.83 3.11
CA PRO A 80 6.88 19.89 3.85
C PRO A 80 7.98 19.36 4.77
N TYR A 81 9.12 20.03 4.82
CA TYR A 81 10.21 19.67 5.74
C TYR A 81 9.72 19.69 7.20
N GLY A 82 10.25 18.78 8.01
CA GLY A 82 9.82 18.59 9.39
C GLY A 82 8.54 17.78 9.55
N THR A 83 8.09 17.11 8.47
CA THR A 83 6.98 16.17 8.52
C THR A 83 7.50 14.78 8.92
N PHE A 84 6.93 14.23 9.99
CA PHE A 84 7.28 12.91 10.50
C PHE A 84 6.05 12.01 10.52
N ILE A 85 6.25 10.72 10.27
CA ILE A 85 5.21 9.71 10.45
C ILE A 85 5.62 8.74 11.55
N GLU A 86 4.81 8.68 12.61
CA GLU A 86 5.05 7.82 13.78
C GLU A 86 4.79 6.35 13.44
N PRO A 87 5.34 5.39 14.18
CA PRO A 87 5.07 3.96 13.99
C PRO A 87 3.58 3.64 14.00
N GLY A 88 3.11 2.90 13.01
CA GLY A 88 1.71 2.48 12.89
C GLY A 88 0.72 3.64 12.68
N LYS A 89 1.18 4.78 12.16
CA LYS A 89 0.33 5.95 11.88
C LYS A 89 0.20 6.23 10.39
N PHE A 90 -0.84 6.98 10.08
CA PHE A 90 -1.20 7.43 8.74
C PHE A 90 -1.03 8.93 8.63
N LEU A 91 -0.72 9.40 7.42
CA LEU A 91 -0.79 10.82 7.05
C LEU A 91 -1.39 10.93 5.65
N THR A 92 -2.39 11.81 5.53
CA THR A 92 -3.06 12.08 4.26
C THR A 92 -2.57 13.39 3.65
N PHE A 93 -2.35 13.37 2.35
CA PHE A 93 -1.91 14.52 1.56
C PHE A 93 -2.88 14.75 0.40
N SER A 94 -3.21 16.01 0.12
CA SER A 94 -4.01 16.41 -1.03
C SER A 94 -3.35 17.56 -1.78
N HIS A 95 -3.58 17.63 -3.09
CA HIS A 95 -3.01 18.66 -3.94
C HIS A 95 -4.05 19.75 -4.26
N GLN A 96 -3.59 21.00 -4.43
CA GLN A 96 -4.47 22.18 -4.65
C GLN A 96 -5.04 22.29 -6.08
N SER A 97 -4.80 21.34 -6.94
CA SER A 97 -5.33 21.30 -8.31
C SER A 97 -5.32 19.86 -8.79
N LEU A 98 -5.97 19.59 -9.92
CA LEU A 98 -5.94 18.29 -10.58
C LEU A 98 -4.54 17.66 -10.47
N TRP A 99 -4.44 16.52 -9.82
CA TRP A 99 -3.20 15.84 -9.49
C TRP A 99 -3.02 14.56 -10.30
N PHE A 100 -4.11 13.80 -10.39
CA PHE A 100 -4.15 12.49 -11.03
C PHE A 100 -5.04 12.49 -12.27
N THR A 101 -4.95 11.42 -13.04
CA THR A 101 -5.92 11.10 -14.10
C THR A 101 -6.84 9.99 -13.62
N ASP A 102 -8.12 10.03 -14.00
CA ASP A 102 -9.13 9.04 -13.60
C ASP A 102 -8.85 7.65 -14.17
N THR A 103 -7.92 7.54 -15.13
CA THR A 103 -7.63 6.28 -15.82
C THR A 103 -6.15 6.05 -16.00
N ASN A 104 -5.73 4.80 -15.75
CA ASN A 104 -4.34 4.35 -15.91
C ASN A 104 -3.34 5.22 -15.14
N GLU A 105 -3.72 5.70 -13.95
CA GLU A 105 -2.83 6.46 -13.08
C GLU A 105 -1.91 5.53 -12.29
N SER A 106 -0.70 5.97 -12.04
CA SER A 106 0.24 5.34 -11.11
C SER A 106 0.98 6.42 -10.34
N VAL A 107 1.12 6.23 -9.04
CA VAL A 107 1.73 7.18 -8.12
C VAL A 107 2.99 6.59 -7.52
N GLU A 108 4.06 7.36 -7.51
CA GLU A 108 5.31 7.04 -6.85
C GLU A 108 5.50 7.89 -5.59
N LEU A 109 5.86 7.22 -4.49
CA LEU A 109 6.44 7.84 -3.31
C LEU A 109 7.97 7.80 -3.47
N LYS A 110 8.61 8.96 -3.43
CA LYS A 110 10.07 9.09 -3.54
C LYS A 110 10.63 9.74 -2.29
N ASP A 111 11.82 9.35 -1.89
CA ASP A 111 12.55 10.05 -0.86
C ASP A 111 13.05 11.44 -1.31
N GLU A 112 13.70 12.18 -0.43
CA GLU A 112 14.23 13.52 -0.73
C GLU A 112 15.31 13.53 -1.82
N THR A 113 15.95 12.37 -2.10
CA THR A 113 16.94 12.21 -3.15
C THR A 113 16.34 11.83 -4.49
N GLY A 114 15.03 11.53 -4.53
CA GLY A 114 14.28 11.11 -5.71
C GLY A 114 14.29 9.60 -5.97
N VAL A 115 14.79 8.80 -5.01
CA VAL A 115 14.72 7.34 -5.08
C VAL A 115 13.29 6.90 -4.77
N VAL A 116 12.73 6.00 -5.60
CA VAL A 116 11.40 5.44 -5.37
C VAL A 116 11.43 4.54 -4.15
N VAL A 117 10.56 4.84 -3.19
CA VAL A 117 10.36 4.10 -1.94
C VAL A 117 9.19 3.14 -2.08
N ASP A 118 8.09 3.59 -2.71
CA ASP A 118 6.90 2.78 -2.97
C ASP A 118 6.18 3.28 -4.22
N LYS A 119 5.31 2.44 -4.79
CA LYS A 119 4.60 2.73 -6.03
C LYS A 119 3.28 1.98 -6.11
N THR A 120 2.24 2.65 -6.62
CA THR A 120 0.98 1.97 -6.96
C THR A 120 1.08 1.24 -8.32
N PRO A 121 0.28 0.18 -8.54
CA PRO A 121 0.02 -0.30 -9.89
C PRO A 121 -0.71 0.77 -10.72
N LEU A 122 -1.05 0.46 -11.98
CA LEU A 122 -1.98 1.30 -12.75
C LEU A 122 -3.38 1.18 -12.18
N LEU A 123 -3.92 2.29 -11.72
CA LEU A 123 -5.24 2.42 -11.11
C LEU A 123 -6.19 3.17 -12.04
N SER A 124 -7.49 2.92 -11.92
CA SER A 124 -8.52 3.68 -12.63
C SER A 124 -9.76 3.82 -11.76
N ASP A 125 -10.33 5.02 -11.72
CA ASP A 125 -11.62 5.32 -11.12
C ASP A 125 -12.39 6.29 -12.01
N MET A 126 -13.51 5.84 -12.55
CA MET A 126 -14.35 6.62 -13.46
C MET A 126 -15.67 7.07 -12.80
N LYS A 127 -15.79 6.95 -11.48
CA LYS A 127 -17.10 7.12 -10.85
C LYS A 127 -17.34 8.48 -10.22
N ASN A 128 -16.34 9.26 -9.93
CA ASN A 128 -16.46 10.54 -9.21
C ASN A 128 -17.37 10.39 -7.97
N ASP A 129 -17.05 9.40 -7.12
CA ASP A 129 -17.78 9.08 -5.90
C ASP A 129 -16.80 8.95 -4.71
N PHE A 130 -17.23 8.41 -3.58
CA PHE A 130 -16.36 8.22 -2.40
C PHE A 130 -15.59 6.90 -2.42
N SER A 131 -15.41 6.30 -3.59
CA SER A 131 -14.62 5.08 -3.73
C SER A 131 -13.13 5.41 -3.77
N SER A 132 -12.30 4.56 -3.19
CA SER A 132 -10.85 4.69 -3.20
C SER A 132 -10.17 3.37 -3.52
N TRP A 133 -8.91 3.43 -3.90
CA TRP A 133 -8.02 2.29 -3.98
C TRP A 133 -7.25 2.15 -2.67
N GLN A 134 -7.38 1.00 -2.00
CA GLN A 134 -6.77 0.73 -0.70
C GLN A 134 -5.91 -0.52 -0.79
N ARG A 135 -4.84 -0.59 0.01
CA ARG A 135 -4.16 -1.85 0.27
C ARG A 135 -5.14 -2.85 0.88
N THR A 136 -5.02 -4.14 0.54
CA THR A 136 -5.88 -5.20 1.09
C THR A 136 -5.78 -5.35 2.59
N SER A 137 -4.65 -4.91 3.15
CA SER A 137 -4.40 -4.73 4.57
C SER A 137 -3.38 -3.60 4.73
N ASP A 138 -3.48 -2.80 5.80
CA ASP A 138 -2.59 -1.68 6.05
C ASP A 138 -1.12 -2.09 6.04
N GLY A 139 -0.34 -1.41 5.23
CA GLY A 139 1.07 -1.70 5.05
C GLY A 139 1.37 -3.01 4.31
N TYR A 140 0.37 -3.69 3.74
CA TYR A 140 0.62 -4.88 2.94
C TYR A 140 1.17 -4.50 1.57
N ASP A 141 2.38 -4.96 1.27
CA ASP A 141 3.08 -4.59 0.05
C ASP A 141 3.91 -5.76 -0.49
N LEU A 142 3.52 -6.25 -1.66
CA LEU A 142 4.23 -7.25 -2.45
C LEU A 142 4.57 -6.74 -3.85
N ASP A 143 4.46 -5.41 -4.06
CA ASP A 143 4.72 -4.76 -5.36
C ASP A 143 3.85 -5.30 -6.51
N ASN A 144 2.59 -5.66 -6.24
CA ASN A 144 1.69 -6.21 -7.25
C ASN A 144 0.25 -5.69 -7.13
N THR A 145 -0.59 -6.01 -8.14
CA THR A 145 -1.98 -5.57 -8.19
C THR A 145 -2.88 -6.22 -7.14
N ASP A 146 -2.53 -7.41 -6.65
CA ASP A 146 -3.32 -8.14 -5.67
C ASP A 146 -3.23 -7.53 -4.27
N ASP A 147 -2.28 -6.60 -4.07
CA ASP A 147 -2.16 -5.81 -2.84
C ASP A 147 -3.29 -4.80 -2.70
N TRP A 148 -3.99 -4.48 -3.79
CA TRP A 148 -4.95 -3.39 -3.87
C TRP A 148 -6.38 -3.86 -4.09
N LYS A 149 -7.32 -3.14 -3.51
CA LYS A 149 -8.76 -3.30 -3.71
C LYS A 149 -9.43 -1.96 -3.90
N PHE A 150 -10.45 -1.91 -4.74
CA PHE A 150 -11.31 -0.73 -4.92
C PHE A 150 -12.51 -0.83 -3.98
N VAL A 151 -12.73 0.16 -3.14
CA VAL A 151 -13.69 0.14 -2.02
C VAL A 151 -14.52 1.42 -2.01
N ILE A 152 -15.80 1.29 -1.61
CA ILE A 152 -16.74 2.39 -1.38
C ILE A 152 -16.84 2.63 0.12
#